data_f3e1ae00297bca0069c316be79848729
#
_entry.id   f3e1ae00297bca0069c316be79848729
#
_cell.length_a   1.000
_cell.length_b   1.000
_cell.length_c   1.000
_cell.angle_alpha   90.00
_cell.angle_beta   90.00
_cell.angle_gamma   90.00
#
_symmetry.space_group_name_H-M   'P 1'
#
loop_
_entity.id
_entity.type
_entity.pdbx_description
1 polymer ?
#
loop_
_entity_poly.entity_id
_entity_poly.type
_entity_poly.pdbx_seq_one_letter_code
_entity_poly.pdbx_strand_id
1 'polypeptide(L)'
;MKFIVSSSKLLKQLQLIGGIIQSNNTLPILDNFLFELKQGELTVSASDLETMMSVNLEVESEDHGAAAVPAKTLLDTLKTFPEQPLTFTFDEGAHSIELASDYGKYSLAYIDGEEFPKFPELEDASTANLPAEALVTGITKTLFATGNDELRPVMSGVFFQ
;
A
#
# COMPACT_ATOMS: atom_id res chain seq x y z
N MET A 1 15.21 9.84 4.89
CA MET A 1 13.75 10.01 5.07
C MET A 1 13.38 9.61 6.50
N LYS A 2 12.56 10.44 7.20
CA LYS A 2 12.09 10.14 8.57
C LYS A 2 10.68 10.67 8.76
N PHE A 3 9.80 9.90 9.43
CA PHE A 3 8.44 10.33 9.78
C PHE A 3 7.92 9.63 11.02
N ILE A 4 6.87 10.21 11.63
CA ILE A 4 6.16 9.64 12.79
C ILE A 4 4.70 9.42 12.39
N VAL A 5 4.16 8.25 12.73
CA VAL A 5 2.78 7.85 12.41
C VAL A 5 2.19 6.97 13.52
N SER A 6 0.87 7.01 13.72
CA SER A 6 0.18 6.08 14.63
C SER A 6 0.24 4.65 14.10
N SER A 7 0.62 3.69 14.97
CA SER A 7 0.69 2.25 14.64
C SER A 7 -0.64 1.70 14.12
N SER A 8 -1.74 2.03 14.79
CA SER A 8 -3.07 1.55 14.43
C SER A 8 -3.59 2.15 13.14
N LYS A 9 -3.34 3.46 12.90
CA LYS A 9 -3.72 4.13 11.64
C LYS A 9 -2.97 3.52 10.46
N LEU A 10 -1.65 3.35 10.60
CA LEU A 10 -0.83 2.74 9.55
C LEU A 10 -1.27 1.30 9.27
N LEU A 11 -1.38 0.46 10.31
CA LEU A 11 -1.81 -0.94 10.16
C LEU A 11 -3.15 -1.05 9.42
N LYS A 12 -4.14 -0.24 9.82
CA LYS A 12 -5.47 -0.24 9.19
C LYS A 12 -5.39 0.06 7.69
N GLN A 13 -4.62 1.07 7.30
CA GLN A 13 -4.48 1.44 5.89
C GLN A 13 -3.71 0.39 5.09
N LEU A 14 -2.62 -0.16 5.64
CA LEU A 14 -1.86 -1.21 4.98
C LEU A 14 -2.67 -2.50 4.81
N GLN A 15 -3.55 -2.84 5.76
CA GLN A 15 -4.44 -3.99 5.63
C GLN A 15 -5.45 -3.83 4.49
N LEU A 16 -5.91 -2.60 4.19
CA LEU A 16 -6.83 -2.35 3.07
C LEU A 16 -6.18 -2.68 1.72
N ILE A 17 -4.93 -2.26 1.52
CA ILE A 17 -4.24 -2.43 0.25
C ILE A 17 -3.41 -3.72 0.16
N GLY A 18 -3.13 -4.34 1.30
CA GLY A 18 -2.29 -5.55 1.38
C GLY A 18 -2.88 -6.76 0.66
N GLY A 19 -4.20 -6.76 0.42
CA GLY A 19 -4.88 -7.83 -0.32
C GLY A 19 -4.51 -7.92 -1.80
N ILE A 20 -3.88 -6.88 -2.38
CA ILE A 20 -3.39 -6.90 -3.76
C ILE A 20 -2.08 -7.69 -3.87
N ILE A 21 -1.26 -7.69 -2.81
CA ILE A 21 0.03 -8.35 -2.82
C ILE A 21 -0.17 -9.86 -2.84
N GLN A 22 0.15 -10.47 -3.96
CA GLN A 22 0.01 -11.91 -4.17
C GLN A 22 1.20 -12.67 -3.59
N SER A 23 1.00 -13.96 -3.26
CA SER A 23 2.06 -14.81 -2.72
C SER A 23 3.10 -15.27 -3.74
N ASN A 24 2.83 -15.10 -5.05
CA ASN A 24 3.67 -15.55 -6.16
C ASN A 24 3.85 -14.43 -7.20
N ASN A 25 4.37 -13.28 -6.78
CA ASN A 25 4.64 -12.19 -7.70
C ASN A 25 5.77 -12.52 -8.68
N THR A 26 5.61 -12.14 -9.94
CA THR A 26 6.63 -12.30 -10.98
C THR A 26 7.86 -11.44 -10.70
N LEU A 27 7.66 -10.29 -10.09
CA LEU A 27 8.72 -9.36 -9.69
C LEU A 27 8.79 -9.27 -8.17
N PRO A 28 9.93 -9.57 -7.54
CA PRO A 28 10.08 -9.53 -6.08
C PRO A 28 9.77 -8.18 -5.44
N ILE A 29 9.93 -7.07 -6.18
CA ILE A 29 9.62 -5.74 -5.66
C ILE A 29 8.11 -5.57 -5.36
N LEU A 30 7.23 -6.31 -6.02
CA LEU A 30 5.78 -6.30 -5.79
C LEU A 30 5.36 -6.95 -4.47
N ASP A 31 6.27 -7.64 -3.77
CA ASP A 31 6.07 -8.11 -2.40
C ASP A 31 6.17 -6.99 -1.37
N ASN A 32 6.43 -5.76 -1.83
CA ASN A 32 6.63 -4.60 -1.00
C ASN A 32 5.50 -3.59 -1.16
N PHE A 33 5.29 -2.77 -0.13
CA PHE A 33 4.56 -1.51 -0.24
C PHE A 33 5.51 -0.42 -0.73
N LEU A 34 5.09 0.37 -1.71
CA LEU A 34 5.77 1.61 -2.05
C LEU A 34 5.35 2.70 -1.08
N PHE A 35 6.30 3.26 -0.35
CA PHE A 35 6.14 4.43 0.51
C PHE A 35 6.66 5.65 -0.21
N GLU A 36 5.84 6.66 -0.39
CA GLU A 36 6.23 7.96 -0.94
C GLU A 36 5.86 9.04 0.06
N LEU A 37 6.87 9.74 0.57
CA LEU A 37 6.71 10.81 1.56
C LEU A 37 6.90 12.17 0.90
N LYS A 38 5.92 13.05 1.04
CA LYS A 38 5.97 14.44 0.55
C LYS A 38 5.25 15.38 1.51
N GLN A 39 5.96 16.34 2.06
CA GLN A 39 5.38 17.47 2.84
C GLN A 39 4.42 17.03 3.96
N GLY A 40 4.75 16.00 4.73
CA GLY A 40 3.91 15.51 5.82
C GLY A 40 2.76 14.58 5.38
N GLU A 41 2.69 14.22 4.11
CA GLU A 41 1.78 13.21 3.58
C GLU A 41 2.57 11.97 3.15
N LEU A 42 2.18 10.82 3.69
CA LEU A 42 2.69 9.51 3.29
C LEU A 42 1.68 8.84 2.38
N THR A 43 2.01 8.68 1.11
CA THR A 43 1.28 7.82 0.19
C THR A 43 1.87 6.42 0.26
N VAL A 44 1.03 5.41 0.49
CA VAL A 44 1.44 4.01 0.42
C VAL A 44 0.67 3.31 -0.67
N SER A 45 1.40 2.63 -1.55
CA SER A 45 0.84 1.92 -2.71
C SER A 45 1.21 0.44 -2.70
N ALA A 46 0.32 -0.39 -3.23
CA ALA A 46 0.54 -1.80 -3.52
C ALA A 46 0.10 -2.10 -4.95
N SER A 47 0.78 -2.99 -5.64
CA SER A 47 0.49 -3.35 -7.03
C SER A 47 0.80 -4.81 -7.31
N ASP A 48 0.04 -5.40 -8.26
CA ASP A 48 0.32 -6.70 -8.89
C ASP A 48 0.58 -6.57 -10.40
N LEU A 49 0.86 -5.34 -10.88
CA LEU A 49 1.00 -4.89 -12.29
C LEU A 49 -0.33 -4.68 -13.02
N GLU A 50 -1.40 -5.32 -12.64
CA GLU A 50 -2.73 -5.17 -13.26
C GLU A 50 -3.60 -4.21 -12.45
N THR A 51 -3.43 -4.25 -11.13
CA THR A 51 -4.17 -3.44 -10.17
C THR A 51 -3.20 -2.66 -9.28
N MET A 52 -3.53 -1.42 -8.97
CA MET A 52 -2.88 -0.67 -7.89
C MET A 52 -3.93 -0.10 -6.94
N MET A 53 -3.59 -0.13 -5.68
CA MET A 53 -4.28 0.65 -4.65
C MET A 53 -3.29 1.52 -3.91
N SER A 54 -3.72 2.75 -3.63
CA SER A 54 -2.95 3.70 -2.84
C SER A 54 -3.80 4.23 -1.70
N VAL A 55 -3.17 4.52 -0.58
CA VAL A 55 -3.76 5.17 0.58
C VAL A 55 -2.87 6.31 1.03
N ASN A 56 -3.49 7.38 1.52
CA ASN A 56 -2.78 8.54 2.03
C ASN A 56 -2.95 8.64 3.54
N LEU A 57 -1.85 8.96 4.23
CA LEU A 57 -1.81 9.20 5.67
C LEU A 57 -1.12 10.53 5.95
N GLU A 58 -1.70 11.33 6.81
CA GLU A 58 -1.00 12.47 7.41
C GLU A 58 0.02 11.95 8.42
N VAL A 59 1.25 12.38 8.31
CA VAL A 59 2.38 12.00 9.17
C VAL A 59 3.16 13.24 9.61
N GLU A 60 3.84 13.13 10.74
CA GLU A 60 4.74 14.19 11.19
C GLU A 60 6.09 14.02 10.49
N SER A 61 6.36 14.89 9.51
CA SER A 61 7.61 14.91 8.76
C SER A 61 7.79 16.19 7.96
N GLU A 62 9.04 16.61 7.81
CA GLU A 62 9.48 17.63 6.86
C GLU A 62 10.29 17.03 5.70
N ASP A 63 10.54 15.73 5.75
CA ASP A 63 11.33 15.00 4.78
C ASP A 63 10.53 14.63 3.52
N HIS A 64 11.25 14.13 2.53
CA HIS A 64 10.70 13.57 1.31
C HIS A 64 11.50 12.33 0.90
N GLY A 65 10.91 11.47 0.09
CA GLY A 65 11.60 10.28 -0.45
C GLY A 65 10.64 9.17 -0.80
N ALA A 66 11.19 8.11 -1.41
CA ALA A 66 10.46 6.91 -1.78
C ALA A 66 11.23 5.65 -1.36
N ALA A 67 10.52 4.62 -0.89
CA ALA A 67 11.10 3.35 -0.48
C ALA A 67 10.10 2.20 -0.66
N ALA A 68 10.56 1.06 -1.16
CA ALA A 68 9.77 -0.17 -1.23
C ALA A 68 10.04 -1.04 0.02
N VAL A 69 9.02 -1.18 0.86
CA VAL A 69 9.11 -1.77 2.21
C VAL A 69 8.44 -3.14 2.23
N PRO A 70 9.09 -4.22 2.73
CA PRO A 70 8.53 -5.58 2.73
C PRO A 70 7.19 -5.66 3.43
N ALA A 71 6.12 -5.93 2.67
CA ALA A 71 4.75 -5.82 3.14
C ALA A 71 4.42 -6.82 4.24
N LYS A 72 4.77 -8.09 4.05
CA LYS A 72 4.49 -9.15 5.01
C LYS A 72 5.17 -8.88 6.35
N THR A 73 6.48 -8.60 6.32
CA THR A 73 7.26 -8.36 7.54
C THR A 73 6.77 -7.13 8.29
N LEU A 74 6.46 -6.05 7.55
CA LEU A 74 5.91 -4.83 8.15
C LEU A 74 4.54 -5.07 8.78
N LEU A 75 3.61 -5.71 8.06
CA LEU A 75 2.27 -6.03 8.59
C LEU A 75 2.35 -6.92 9.84
N ASP A 76 3.19 -7.95 9.82
CA ASP A 76 3.33 -8.86 10.94
C ASP A 76 3.96 -8.15 12.16
N THR A 77 4.92 -7.25 11.93
CA THR A 77 5.50 -6.41 12.98
C THR A 77 4.46 -5.46 13.55
N LEU A 78 3.70 -4.74 12.71
CA LEU A 78 2.69 -3.78 13.16
C LEU A 78 1.56 -4.42 13.98
N LYS A 79 1.17 -5.67 13.67
CA LYS A 79 0.16 -6.42 14.44
C LYS A 79 0.57 -6.68 15.89
N THR A 80 1.87 -6.66 16.18
CA THR A 80 2.38 -6.90 17.55
C THR A 80 2.35 -5.67 18.45
N PHE A 81 2.17 -4.47 17.86
CA PHE A 81 2.17 -3.23 18.62
C PHE A 81 0.79 -2.86 19.16
N PRO A 82 0.72 -2.36 20.41
CA PRO A 82 -0.42 -1.58 20.85
C PRO A 82 -0.48 -0.26 20.09
N GLU A 83 -1.56 0.50 20.26
CA GLU A 83 -1.62 1.85 19.71
C GLU A 83 -0.56 2.76 20.34
N GLN A 84 0.33 3.28 19.50
CA GLN A 84 1.42 4.17 19.87
C GLN A 84 1.97 4.92 18.66
N PRO A 85 2.67 6.03 18.85
CA PRO A 85 3.45 6.64 17.78
C PRO A 85 4.63 5.73 17.42
N LEU A 86 4.87 5.56 16.13
CA LEU A 86 6.03 4.86 15.59
C LEU A 86 6.88 5.82 14.80
N THR A 87 8.17 5.83 15.04
CA THR A 87 9.14 6.60 14.27
C THR A 87 9.83 5.69 13.25
N PHE A 88 9.69 6.01 11.99
CA PHE A 88 10.41 5.40 10.90
C PHE A 88 11.62 6.27 10.54
N THR A 89 12.81 5.68 10.50
CA THR A 89 14.05 6.35 10.06
C THR A 89 14.71 5.47 9.00
N PHE A 90 14.91 6.03 7.81
CA PHE A 90 15.52 5.34 6.67
C PHE A 90 16.99 5.69 6.59
N ASP A 91 17.85 4.69 6.57
CA ASP A 91 19.27 4.80 6.32
C ASP A 91 19.56 4.42 4.87
N GLU A 92 19.86 5.42 4.04
CA GLU A 92 20.13 5.24 2.61
C GLU A 92 21.44 4.48 2.37
N GLY A 93 22.43 4.64 3.26
CA GLY A 93 23.72 3.96 3.13
C GLY A 93 23.64 2.46 3.44
N ALA A 94 22.77 2.07 4.37
CA ALA A 94 22.56 0.68 4.77
C ALA A 94 21.35 0.02 4.10
N HIS A 95 20.55 0.75 3.33
CA HIS A 95 19.25 0.31 2.78
C HIS A 95 18.37 -0.35 3.86
N SER A 96 18.31 0.28 5.02
CA SER A 96 17.58 -0.22 6.18
C SER A 96 16.65 0.82 6.78
N ILE A 97 15.56 0.34 7.38
CA ILE A 97 14.60 1.15 8.12
C ILE A 97 14.74 0.79 9.59
N GLU A 98 14.98 1.78 10.44
CA GLU A 98 14.79 1.65 11.87
C GLU A 98 13.35 2.06 12.21
N LEU A 99 12.59 1.13 12.75
CA LEU A 99 11.26 1.35 13.30
C LEU A 99 11.39 1.43 14.83
N ALA A 100 11.29 2.62 15.39
CA ALA A 100 11.36 2.85 16.82
C ALA A 100 9.96 2.96 17.43
N SER A 101 9.76 2.27 18.54
CA SER A 101 8.54 2.25 19.36
C SER A 101 8.90 2.48 20.83
N ASP A 102 7.90 2.64 21.69
CA ASP A 102 8.10 2.73 23.14
C ASP A 102 8.76 1.47 23.74
N TYR A 103 8.62 0.33 23.08
CA TYR A 103 9.06 -0.98 23.59
C TYR A 103 10.37 -1.48 22.96
N GLY A 104 10.87 -0.81 21.93
CA GLY A 104 12.11 -1.21 21.29
C GLY A 104 12.27 -0.71 19.87
N LYS A 105 13.36 -1.14 19.26
CA LYS A 105 13.73 -0.82 17.89
C LYS A 105 13.75 -2.07 17.04
N TYR A 106 13.22 -1.96 15.84
CA TYR A 106 13.18 -3.02 14.84
C TYR A 106 13.89 -2.52 13.59
N SER A 107 14.63 -3.40 12.92
CA SER A 107 15.29 -3.08 11.67
C SER A 107 14.73 -3.92 10.53
N LEU A 108 14.39 -3.26 9.43
CA LEU A 108 13.88 -3.87 8.20
C LEU A 108 14.77 -3.42 7.03
N ALA A 109 15.06 -4.31 6.09
CA ALA A 109 15.65 -3.90 4.83
C ALA A 109 14.57 -3.30 3.92
N TYR A 110 14.94 -2.37 3.04
CA TYR A 110 14.08 -1.82 2.00
C TYR A 110 14.78 -1.78 0.66
N ILE A 111 14.02 -1.64 -0.42
CA ILE A 111 14.50 -1.46 -1.79
C ILE A 111 14.21 -0.01 -2.19
N ASP A 112 15.02 0.55 -3.07
CA ASP A 112 14.80 1.90 -3.58
C ASP A 112 13.40 2.00 -4.24
N GLY A 113 12.64 3.02 -3.86
CA GLY A 113 11.30 3.24 -4.40
C GLY A 113 11.28 3.58 -5.89
N GLU A 114 12.39 4.07 -6.45
CA GLU A 114 12.50 4.33 -7.88
C GLU A 114 12.45 3.06 -8.74
N GLU A 115 12.80 1.91 -8.16
CA GLU A 115 12.70 0.60 -8.81
C GLU A 115 11.26 0.07 -8.89
N PHE A 116 10.33 0.66 -8.12
CA PHE A 116 8.94 0.22 -8.11
C PHE A 116 8.25 0.59 -9.43
N PRO A 117 7.46 -0.33 -10.04
CA PRO A 117 6.77 -0.07 -11.30
C PRO A 117 5.86 1.17 -11.21
N LYS A 118 6.06 2.12 -12.13
CA LYS A 118 5.24 3.33 -12.20
C LYS A 118 3.93 3.02 -12.93
N PHE A 119 2.87 3.66 -12.45
CA PHE A 119 1.59 3.61 -13.15
C PHE A 119 1.63 4.43 -14.42
N PRO A 120 1.01 3.94 -15.51
CA PRO A 120 0.78 4.77 -16.67
C PRO A 120 -0.17 5.93 -16.28
N GLU A 121 0.19 7.14 -16.64
CA GLU A 121 -0.71 8.27 -16.55
C GLU A 121 -1.86 8.08 -17.54
N LEU A 122 -3.10 8.28 -17.09
CA LEU A 122 -4.27 8.22 -17.96
C LEU A 122 -4.43 9.55 -18.68
N GLU A 123 -4.05 9.61 -19.97
CA GLU A 123 -4.08 10.85 -20.77
C GLU A 123 -5.51 11.38 -20.97
N ASP A 124 -6.53 10.51 -21.07
CA ASP A 124 -7.93 10.86 -21.33
C ASP A 124 -8.89 10.28 -20.28
N ALA A 125 -8.65 10.56 -19.01
CA ALA A 125 -9.49 10.04 -17.93
C ALA A 125 -10.83 10.77 -17.84
N SER A 126 -11.94 10.02 -17.85
CA SER A 126 -13.25 10.54 -17.45
C SER A 126 -13.48 10.33 -15.97
N THR A 127 -13.96 11.35 -15.27
CA THR A 127 -14.25 11.30 -13.85
C THR A 127 -15.75 11.19 -13.58
N ALA A 128 -16.15 10.22 -12.76
CA ALA A 128 -17.51 10.08 -12.25
C ALA A 128 -17.51 10.13 -10.74
N ASN A 129 -18.44 10.91 -10.14
CA ASN A 129 -18.65 10.97 -8.70
C ASN A 129 -19.86 10.12 -8.32
N LEU A 130 -19.64 9.09 -7.52
CA LEU A 130 -20.69 8.18 -7.04
C LEU A 130 -20.70 8.13 -5.51
N PRO A 131 -21.88 8.02 -4.87
CA PRO A 131 -21.96 7.71 -3.45
C PRO A 131 -21.30 6.34 -3.17
N ALA A 132 -20.38 6.28 -2.19
CA ALA A 132 -19.67 5.04 -1.86
C ALA A 132 -20.64 3.88 -1.50
N GLU A 133 -21.76 4.18 -0.82
CA GLU A 133 -22.77 3.19 -0.46
C GLU A 133 -23.44 2.56 -1.70
N ALA A 134 -23.72 3.37 -2.73
CA ALA A 134 -24.30 2.88 -3.98
C ALA A 134 -23.31 1.95 -4.72
N LEU A 135 -22.04 2.34 -4.78
CA LEU A 135 -20.98 1.56 -5.38
C LEU A 135 -20.79 0.21 -4.67
N VAL A 136 -20.65 0.24 -3.34
CA VAL A 136 -20.50 -0.98 -2.52
C VAL A 136 -21.72 -1.90 -2.68
N THR A 137 -22.93 -1.34 -2.68
CA THR A 137 -24.16 -2.12 -2.87
C THR A 137 -24.20 -2.77 -4.24
N GLY A 138 -23.87 -2.02 -5.29
CA GLY A 138 -23.83 -2.53 -6.66
C GLY A 138 -22.85 -3.69 -6.81
N ILE A 139 -21.61 -3.50 -6.35
CA ILE A 139 -20.56 -4.54 -6.39
C ILE A 139 -20.99 -5.77 -5.59
N THR A 140 -21.45 -5.60 -4.34
CA THR A 140 -21.81 -6.72 -3.47
C THR A 140 -22.95 -7.57 -4.04
N LYS A 141 -23.93 -6.93 -4.71
CA LYS A 141 -25.08 -7.62 -5.32
C LYS A 141 -24.77 -8.31 -6.64
N THR A 142 -23.62 -8.06 -7.26
CA THR A 142 -23.26 -8.62 -8.57
C THR A 142 -22.03 -9.52 -8.49
N LEU A 143 -21.15 -9.32 -7.52
CA LEU A 143 -19.87 -10.05 -7.38
C LEU A 143 -20.05 -11.57 -7.30
N PHE A 144 -21.13 -12.08 -6.70
CA PHE A 144 -21.40 -13.52 -6.60
C PHE A 144 -21.63 -14.19 -7.96
N ALA A 145 -21.95 -13.42 -9.00
CA ALA A 145 -22.17 -13.91 -10.36
C ALA A 145 -20.90 -13.88 -11.22
N THR A 146 -19.80 -13.33 -10.71
CA THR A 146 -18.51 -13.34 -11.41
C THR A 146 -17.88 -14.74 -11.32
N GLY A 147 -17.19 -15.14 -12.39
CA GLY A 147 -16.46 -16.40 -12.45
C GLY A 147 -14.99 -16.24 -12.03
N ASN A 148 -14.30 -17.37 -11.88
CA ASN A 148 -12.85 -17.39 -11.72
C ASN A 148 -12.24 -18.20 -12.88
N ASP A 149 -12.50 -17.76 -14.12
CA ASP A 149 -12.11 -18.44 -15.35
C ASP A 149 -10.92 -17.72 -16.00
N GLU A 150 -9.74 -18.30 -15.86
CA GLU A 150 -8.50 -17.75 -16.42
C GLU A 150 -8.52 -17.63 -17.96
N LEU A 151 -9.34 -18.44 -18.64
CA LEU A 151 -9.50 -18.37 -20.11
C LEU A 151 -10.40 -17.22 -20.55
N ARG A 152 -11.20 -16.68 -19.65
CA ARG A 152 -12.13 -15.57 -19.90
C ARG A 152 -12.05 -14.52 -18.79
N PRO A 153 -10.95 -13.77 -18.67
CA PRO A 153 -10.73 -12.82 -17.57
C PRO A 153 -11.84 -11.79 -17.41
N VAL A 154 -12.50 -11.38 -18.52
CA VAL A 154 -13.63 -10.44 -18.49
C VAL A 154 -14.82 -10.94 -17.66
N MET A 155 -14.96 -12.26 -17.48
CA MET A 155 -16.02 -12.86 -16.66
C MET A 155 -15.71 -12.83 -15.14
N SER A 156 -14.51 -12.45 -14.77
CA SER A 156 -14.09 -12.29 -13.36
C SER A 156 -14.34 -10.88 -12.83
N GLY A 157 -14.83 -9.97 -13.68
CA GLY A 157 -15.08 -8.57 -13.33
C GLY A 157 -16.56 -8.23 -13.20
N VAL A 158 -16.82 -7.10 -12.53
CA VAL A 158 -18.14 -6.45 -12.51
C VAL A 158 -18.15 -5.36 -13.58
N PHE A 159 -19.15 -5.41 -14.49
CA PHE A 159 -19.30 -4.42 -15.56
C PHE A 159 -19.98 -3.15 -15.03
N PHE A 160 -19.40 -2.00 -15.32
CA PHE A 160 -19.96 -0.67 -15.05
C PHE A 160 -20.40 -0.02 -16.35
N GLN A 161 -21.63 0.49 -16.36
CA GLN A 161 -22.23 1.21 -17.48
C GLN A 161 -22.83 2.54 -17.02
#